data_55776c55e64182d8058037d7db4915c5
#
_entry.id   55776c55e64182d8058037d7db4915c5
#
_cell.length_a   1.000
_cell.length_b   1.000
_cell.length_c   1.000
_cell.angle_alpha   90.00
_cell.angle_beta   90.00
_cell.angle_gamma   90.00
#
_symmetry.space_group_name_H-M   'P 1'
#
loop_
_entity.id
_entity.type
_entity.pdbx_description
1 polymer ?
#
loop_
_entity_poly.entity_id
_entity_poly.type
_entity_poly.pdbx_seq_one_letter_code
_entity_poly.pdbx_strand_id
1 'polypeptide(L)'
;MLPGWIAGHYGREEVHVDLEPVVREAGASLRIAEVTGLDPDRRRLHLDGAPSLLFDLLSLNVGSAPTGMRLDGAMECGLPVRPTEAFLSRLLSMVGDPSSPARALAGDRLRIAFVGGGVTAVEVALAVKYRLRDQGVDLMLFTEDDEPLSSLSPGARARLLRVLSRRGIRVRTKSRVAKVGPRGPIIVDGEEVEVDVTVLATGAEAPPWVEESGLALDPRGFVAVDAALRSTSHPHVFAAGDVSTVLPHPRPKAGVFAVRQGPPLHANLERALLDKEPRPFQPQSVFLTLVSTGDRYAVGGRGRWSFEGRWVWYLKDWIDRRWMSRWRL
;
A
#
# COMPACT_ATOMS: atom_id res chain seq x y z
N MET A 1 -8.01 0.98 -7.41
CA MET A 1 -7.76 1.55 -8.76
C MET A 1 -6.27 1.64 -9.11
N LEU A 2 -5.34 1.84 -8.15
CA LEU A 2 -3.91 2.04 -8.43
C LEU A 2 -3.26 0.99 -9.37
N PRO A 3 -3.50 -0.33 -9.24
CA PRO A 3 -2.96 -1.30 -10.19
C PRO A 3 -3.49 -1.11 -11.62
N GLY A 4 -4.74 -0.66 -11.76
CA GLY A 4 -5.31 -0.34 -13.07
C GLY A 4 -4.71 0.93 -13.69
N TRP A 5 -4.31 1.90 -12.87
CA TRP A 5 -3.56 3.06 -13.31
C TRP A 5 -2.15 2.67 -13.77
N ILE A 6 -1.45 1.85 -13.01
CA ILE A 6 -0.15 1.29 -13.42
C ILE A 6 -0.29 0.55 -14.76
N ALA A 7 -1.33 -0.25 -14.94
CA ALA A 7 -1.61 -0.98 -16.17
C ALA A 7 -2.03 -0.07 -17.35
N GLY A 8 -2.39 1.20 -17.10
CA GLY A 8 -2.83 2.15 -18.11
C GLY A 8 -4.33 2.11 -18.43
N HIS A 9 -5.15 1.55 -17.54
CA HIS A 9 -6.61 1.52 -17.71
C HIS A 9 -7.31 2.77 -17.19
N TYR A 10 -6.65 3.51 -16.30
CA TYR A 10 -7.15 4.75 -15.70
C TYR A 10 -6.16 5.88 -15.89
N GLY A 11 -6.67 7.09 -16.05
CA GLY A 11 -5.90 8.32 -15.96
C GLY A 11 -5.62 8.69 -14.48
N ARG A 12 -4.68 9.63 -14.28
CA ARG A 12 -4.32 10.15 -12.96
C ARG A 12 -5.55 10.70 -12.21
N GLU A 13 -6.36 11.48 -12.92
CA GLU A 13 -7.58 12.13 -12.37
C GLU A 13 -8.68 11.15 -11.97
N GLU A 14 -8.66 9.93 -12.53
CA GLU A 14 -9.65 8.91 -12.18
C GLU A 14 -9.31 8.22 -10.85
N VAL A 15 -8.04 8.23 -10.45
CA VAL A 15 -7.54 7.49 -9.26
C VAL A 15 -7.10 8.40 -8.12
N HIS A 16 -7.08 9.71 -8.34
CA HIS A 16 -6.78 10.72 -7.31
C HIS A 16 -8.00 11.59 -7.04
N VAL A 17 -8.11 12.04 -5.81
CA VAL A 17 -9.08 13.04 -5.36
C VAL A 17 -8.29 14.31 -5.06
N ASP A 18 -8.67 15.41 -5.71
CA ASP A 18 -8.20 16.71 -5.30
C ASP A 18 -8.87 17.10 -3.99
N LEU A 19 -8.06 17.28 -2.95
CA LEU A 19 -8.55 17.59 -1.62
C LEU A 19 -8.88 19.07 -1.44
N GLU A 20 -8.34 19.95 -2.28
CA GLU A 20 -8.53 21.40 -2.09
C GLU A 20 -10.00 21.84 -2.19
N PRO A 21 -10.78 21.40 -3.21
CA PRO A 21 -12.21 21.68 -3.25
C PRO A 21 -12.97 21.09 -2.06
N VAL A 22 -12.67 19.84 -1.69
CA VAL A 22 -13.32 19.12 -0.59
C VAL A 22 -13.11 19.83 0.74
N VAL A 23 -11.88 20.25 1.02
CA VAL A 23 -11.52 20.97 2.26
C VAL A 23 -12.18 22.34 2.32
N ARG A 24 -12.24 23.05 1.19
CA ARG A 24 -12.89 24.37 1.08
C ARG A 24 -14.39 24.27 1.34
N GLU A 25 -15.07 23.27 0.77
CA GLU A 25 -16.51 23.05 1.01
C GLU A 25 -16.79 22.68 2.48
N ALA A 26 -15.87 21.94 3.09
CA ALA A 26 -15.96 21.61 4.52
C ALA A 26 -15.63 22.79 5.46
N GLY A 27 -15.24 23.96 4.94
CA GLY A 27 -14.81 25.10 5.76
C GLY A 27 -13.51 24.84 6.53
N ALA A 28 -12.69 23.92 6.05
CA ALA A 28 -11.41 23.52 6.69
C ALA A 28 -10.21 24.13 5.97
N SER A 29 -9.01 23.97 6.55
CA SER A 29 -7.75 24.44 5.95
C SER A 29 -6.88 23.25 5.56
N LEU A 30 -6.38 23.25 4.33
CA LEU A 30 -5.39 22.28 3.84
C LEU A 30 -3.98 22.82 4.07
N ARG A 31 -3.11 22.03 4.71
CA ARG A 31 -1.67 22.29 4.78
C ARG A 31 -0.92 21.13 4.13
N ILE A 32 -0.08 21.47 3.18
CA ILE A 32 0.83 20.50 2.53
C ILE A 32 2.17 20.63 3.26
N ALA A 33 2.46 19.66 4.13
CA ALA A 33 3.71 19.57 4.88
C ALA A 33 3.97 18.12 5.29
N GLU A 34 5.22 17.75 5.47
CA GLU A 34 5.60 16.46 6.03
C GLU A 34 5.49 16.49 7.55
N VAL A 35 4.88 15.47 8.13
CA VAL A 35 4.84 15.28 9.59
C VAL A 35 6.12 14.57 10.02
N THR A 36 6.89 15.21 10.87
CA THR A 36 8.18 14.71 11.35
C THR A 36 8.15 14.19 12.78
N GLY A 37 7.08 14.48 13.53
CA GLY A 37 6.94 14.01 14.91
C GLY A 37 5.62 14.41 15.56
N LEU A 38 5.38 13.83 16.74
CA LEU A 38 4.21 14.10 17.56
C LEU A 38 4.62 14.13 19.05
N ASP A 39 4.19 15.17 19.75
CA ASP A 39 4.20 15.23 21.23
C ASP A 39 2.73 15.18 21.68
N PRO A 40 2.21 14.01 22.01
CA PRO A 40 0.80 13.87 22.37
C PRO A 40 0.47 14.47 23.72
N ASP A 41 1.39 14.52 24.68
CA ASP A 41 1.18 15.12 26.00
C ASP A 41 0.98 16.62 25.90
N ARG A 42 1.77 17.29 25.01
CA ARG A 42 1.64 18.72 24.73
C ARG A 42 0.66 19.03 23.60
N ARG A 43 0.03 18.00 23.03
CA ARG A 43 -0.89 18.11 21.88
C ARG A 43 -0.28 18.88 20.72
N ARG A 44 0.95 18.53 20.34
CA ARG A 44 1.73 19.23 19.33
C ARG A 44 2.15 18.27 18.21
N LEU A 45 1.86 18.66 16.97
CA LEU A 45 2.29 17.97 15.76
C LEU A 45 3.46 18.74 15.13
N HIS A 46 4.59 18.08 14.91
CA HIS A 46 5.78 18.65 14.29
C HIS A 46 5.72 18.49 12.77
N LEU A 47 6.04 19.56 12.06
CA LEU A 47 6.04 19.64 10.61
C LEU A 47 7.42 20.02 10.10
N ASP A 48 7.84 19.45 8.97
CA ASP A 48 9.09 19.84 8.31
C ASP A 48 8.96 21.24 7.73
N GLY A 49 9.97 22.09 7.99
CA GLY A 49 10.05 23.45 7.46
C GLY A 49 8.92 24.39 7.84
N ALA A 50 8.03 24.02 8.80
CA ALA A 50 6.88 24.80 9.21
C ALA A 50 6.68 24.82 10.74
N PRO A 51 6.00 25.85 11.30
CA PRO A 51 5.65 25.87 12.72
C PRO A 51 4.79 24.67 13.11
N SER A 52 5.06 24.09 14.28
CA SER A 52 4.26 23.01 14.86
C SER A 52 2.80 23.42 15.01
N LEU A 53 1.90 22.45 14.84
CA LEU A 53 0.47 22.64 15.05
C LEU A 53 0.05 22.17 16.44
N LEU A 54 -0.73 23.00 17.14
CA LEU A 54 -1.46 22.57 18.34
C LEU A 54 -2.82 22.00 17.92
N PHE A 55 -3.29 20.99 18.64
CA PHE A 55 -4.58 20.37 18.36
C PHE A 55 -5.35 20.03 19.64
N ASP A 56 -6.66 20.08 19.58
CA ASP A 56 -7.56 19.59 20.65
C ASP A 56 -7.84 18.09 20.45
N LEU A 57 -8.12 17.69 19.21
CA LEU A 57 -8.21 16.30 18.77
C LEU A 57 -7.34 16.08 17.53
N LEU A 58 -6.70 14.92 17.49
CA LEU A 58 -5.88 14.50 16.35
C LEU A 58 -6.44 13.21 15.74
N SER A 59 -6.57 13.18 14.43
CA SER A 59 -6.89 11.97 13.67
C SER A 59 -5.73 11.63 12.74
N LEU A 60 -5.11 10.45 12.95
CA LEU A 60 -4.00 9.94 12.16
C LEU A 60 -4.51 8.97 11.09
N ASN A 61 -4.21 9.26 9.82
CA ASN A 61 -4.48 8.36 8.69
C ASN A 61 -3.37 8.46 7.63
N VAL A 62 -2.13 8.48 8.10
CA VAL A 62 -0.91 8.66 7.29
C VAL A 62 -0.49 7.38 6.54
N GLY A 63 -1.24 6.28 6.71
CA GLY A 63 -0.94 5.02 6.05
C GLY A 63 0.26 4.30 6.65
N SER A 64 0.98 3.55 5.80
CA SER A 64 2.14 2.74 6.17
C SER A 64 3.28 2.91 5.17
N ALA A 65 4.51 2.71 5.64
CA ALA A 65 5.71 2.63 4.82
C ALA A 65 5.98 1.17 4.38
N PRO A 66 6.70 0.93 3.27
CA PRO A 66 7.15 -0.41 2.89
C PRO A 66 8.32 -0.87 3.77
N THR A 67 8.22 -2.05 4.40
CA THR A 67 9.31 -2.62 5.24
C THR A 67 10.62 -2.82 4.47
N GLY A 68 10.56 -3.05 3.15
CA GLY A 68 11.73 -3.24 2.30
C GLY A 68 12.68 -2.06 2.23
N MET A 69 12.27 -0.88 2.66
CA MET A 69 13.14 0.29 2.72
C MET A 69 14.23 0.19 3.79
N ARG A 70 14.11 -0.75 4.74
CA ARG A 70 15.15 -1.04 5.75
C ARG A 70 16.23 -2.02 5.25
N LEU A 71 16.08 -2.59 4.06
CA LEU A 71 17.10 -3.45 3.47
C LEU A 71 18.34 -2.63 3.12
N ASP A 72 19.51 -3.22 3.28
CA ASP A 72 20.79 -2.57 2.90
C ASP A 72 20.77 -2.19 1.42
N GLY A 73 21.09 -0.92 1.11
CA GLY A 73 21.05 -0.35 -0.25
C GLY A 73 19.67 -0.09 -0.84
N ALA A 74 18.58 -0.32 -0.09
CA ALA A 74 17.22 -0.13 -0.59
C ALA A 74 16.87 1.34 -0.85
N MET A 75 17.41 2.25 -0.05
CA MET A 75 17.16 3.69 -0.20
C MET A 75 17.75 4.23 -1.51
N GLU A 76 18.92 3.75 -1.89
CA GLU A 76 19.67 4.20 -3.07
C GLU A 76 19.23 3.49 -4.35
N CYS A 77 18.97 2.18 -4.26
CA CYS A 77 18.82 1.30 -5.42
C CYS A 77 17.42 0.69 -5.55
N GLY A 78 16.61 0.75 -4.49
CA GLY A 78 15.25 0.21 -4.50
C GLY A 78 14.22 1.16 -5.10
N LEU A 79 13.16 0.60 -5.65
CA LEU A 79 12.01 1.32 -6.15
C LEU A 79 10.77 0.94 -5.33
N PRO A 80 10.39 1.71 -4.30
CA PRO A 80 9.21 1.38 -3.50
C PRO A 80 7.93 1.59 -4.31
N VAL A 81 6.94 0.70 -4.12
CA VAL A 81 5.63 0.83 -4.79
C VAL A 81 4.77 1.98 -4.26
N ARG A 82 5.17 2.59 -3.16
CA ARG A 82 4.51 3.76 -2.56
C ARG A 82 5.54 4.87 -2.33
N PRO A 83 5.19 6.14 -2.61
CA PRO A 83 3.96 6.60 -3.26
C PRO A 83 3.84 6.11 -4.71
N THR A 84 2.62 5.69 -5.11
CA THR A 84 2.41 5.04 -6.44
C THR A 84 2.71 5.96 -7.62
N GLU A 85 2.51 7.28 -7.48
CA GLU A 85 2.84 8.25 -8.53
C GLU A 85 4.35 8.31 -8.78
N ALA A 86 5.14 8.42 -7.72
CA ALA A 86 6.61 8.41 -7.80
C ALA A 86 7.12 7.07 -8.37
N PHE A 87 6.54 5.95 -7.90
CA PHE A 87 6.85 4.63 -8.43
C PHE A 87 6.64 4.56 -9.93
N LEU A 88 5.43 4.93 -10.41
CA LEU A 88 5.09 4.82 -11.83
C LEU A 88 5.96 5.75 -12.69
N SER A 89 6.17 6.99 -12.26
CA SER A 89 7.01 7.95 -12.96
C SER A 89 8.45 7.46 -13.09
N ARG A 90 9.05 6.99 -11.99
CA ARG A 90 10.43 6.45 -12.00
C ARG A 90 10.53 5.17 -12.84
N LEU A 91 9.56 4.24 -12.71
CA LEU A 91 9.56 3.03 -13.52
C LEU A 91 9.51 3.36 -15.03
N LEU A 92 8.59 4.25 -15.44
CA LEU A 92 8.45 4.61 -16.85
C LEU A 92 9.67 5.37 -17.39
N SER A 93 10.32 6.21 -16.57
CA SER A 93 11.58 6.87 -17.00
C SER A 93 12.71 5.86 -17.17
N MET A 94 12.85 4.89 -16.25
CA MET A 94 13.87 3.84 -16.35
C MET A 94 13.69 2.95 -17.60
N VAL A 95 12.44 2.69 -17.98
CA VAL A 95 12.11 1.80 -19.09
C VAL A 95 12.08 2.54 -20.43
N GLY A 96 11.60 3.79 -20.44
CA GLY A 96 11.39 4.59 -21.66
C GLY A 96 12.63 5.34 -22.15
N ASP A 97 13.63 5.55 -21.29
CA ASP A 97 14.86 6.25 -21.67
C ASP A 97 15.95 5.25 -22.10
N PRO A 98 16.32 5.23 -23.39
CA PRO A 98 17.39 4.36 -23.89
C PRO A 98 18.75 4.60 -23.21
N SER A 99 18.99 5.80 -22.67
CA SER A 99 20.20 6.17 -21.98
C SER A 99 20.20 5.82 -20.49
N SER A 100 19.05 5.36 -19.95
CA SER A 100 18.96 4.98 -18.54
C SER A 100 19.91 3.83 -18.23
N PRO A 101 20.58 3.83 -17.06
CA PRO A 101 21.46 2.74 -16.64
C PRO A 101 20.77 1.36 -16.70
N ALA A 102 19.49 1.30 -16.36
CA ALA A 102 18.70 0.08 -16.43
C ALA A 102 18.55 -0.44 -17.88
N ARG A 103 18.36 0.46 -18.84
CA ARG A 103 18.21 0.09 -20.26
C ARG A 103 19.56 -0.19 -20.91
N ALA A 104 20.59 0.58 -20.58
CA ALA A 104 21.94 0.39 -21.11
C ALA A 104 22.54 -0.98 -20.72
N LEU A 105 22.13 -1.54 -19.59
CA LEU A 105 22.62 -2.84 -19.08
C LEU A 105 21.72 -4.01 -19.51
N ALA A 106 20.47 -3.76 -19.85
CA ALA A 106 19.45 -4.80 -20.06
C ALA A 106 19.63 -5.60 -21.37
N GLY A 107 20.43 -5.13 -22.31
CA GLY A 107 20.46 -5.71 -23.66
C GLY A 107 19.05 -5.70 -24.28
N ASP A 108 18.61 -6.84 -24.82
CA ASP A 108 17.28 -6.96 -25.45
C ASP A 108 16.10 -7.04 -24.47
N ARG A 109 16.34 -7.37 -23.18
CA ARG A 109 15.27 -7.64 -22.20
C ARG A 109 15.58 -7.04 -20.83
N LEU A 110 14.70 -6.18 -20.34
CA LEU A 110 14.78 -5.60 -19.00
C LEU A 110 14.34 -6.60 -17.92
N ARG A 111 15.18 -6.84 -16.95
CA ARG A 111 14.93 -7.76 -15.82
C ARG A 111 14.45 -6.95 -14.62
N ILE A 112 13.23 -7.23 -14.15
CA ILE A 112 12.63 -6.55 -13.01
C ILE A 112 12.35 -7.56 -11.89
N ALA A 113 12.89 -7.32 -10.71
CA ALA A 113 12.60 -8.09 -9.52
C ALA A 113 11.57 -7.36 -8.65
N PHE A 114 10.59 -8.10 -8.17
CA PHE A 114 9.65 -7.67 -7.14
C PHE A 114 9.99 -8.38 -5.83
N VAL A 115 10.22 -7.64 -4.78
CA VAL A 115 10.49 -8.16 -3.44
C VAL A 115 9.21 -8.09 -2.61
N GLY A 116 8.66 -9.24 -2.25
CA GLY A 116 7.43 -9.41 -1.48
C GLY A 116 6.49 -10.47 -2.06
N GLY A 117 5.82 -11.24 -1.21
CA GLY A 117 4.90 -12.33 -1.58
C GLY A 117 3.42 -12.00 -1.41
N GLY A 118 3.09 -10.79 -0.98
CA GLY A 118 1.72 -10.36 -0.69
C GLY A 118 0.90 -9.98 -1.92
N VAL A 119 -0.40 -9.72 -1.70
CA VAL A 119 -1.35 -9.33 -2.76
C VAL A 119 -0.88 -8.09 -3.52
N THR A 120 -0.34 -7.08 -2.84
CA THR A 120 0.16 -5.86 -3.48
C THR A 120 1.29 -6.15 -4.45
N ALA A 121 2.28 -6.96 -4.05
CA ALA A 121 3.40 -7.33 -4.90
C ALA A 121 2.94 -8.01 -6.18
N VAL A 122 2.05 -8.99 -6.06
CA VAL A 122 1.50 -9.75 -7.19
C VAL A 122 0.65 -8.85 -8.11
N GLU A 123 -0.21 -8.03 -7.55
CA GLU A 123 -1.09 -7.14 -8.33
C GLU A 123 -0.29 -6.09 -9.10
N VAL A 124 0.74 -5.49 -8.47
CA VAL A 124 1.62 -4.53 -9.12
C VAL A 124 2.50 -5.20 -10.18
N ALA A 125 3.08 -6.37 -9.89
CA ALA A 125 3.86 -7.12 -10.87
C ALA A 125 3.05 -7.45 -12.13
N LEU A 126 1.81 -7.92 -11.97
CA LEU A 126 0.90 -8.18 -13.08
C LEU A 126 0.52 -6.91 -13.85
N ALA A 127 0.31 -5.79 -13.16
CA ALA A 127 0.01 -4.51 -13.78
C ALA A 127 1.22 -3.98 -14.59
N VAL A 128 2.43 -4.07 -14.04
CA VAL A 128 3.69 -3.70 -14.72
C VAL A 128 3.93 -4.60 -15.93
N LYS A 129 3.73 -5.92 -15.78
CA LYS A 129 3.87 -6.87 -16.91
C LYS A 129 2.94 -6.51 -18.06
N TYR A 130 1.72 -6.11 -17.76
CA TYR A 130 0.76 -5.68 -18.77
C TYR A 130 1.12 -4.31 -19.36
N ARG A 131 1.55 -3.34 -18.55
CA ARG A 131 1.97 -2.02 -18.99
C ARG A 131 3.11 -2.09 -20.01
N LEU A 132 4.06 -2.99 -19.75
CA LEU A 132 5.30 -3.16 -20.51
C LEU A 132 5.22 -4.34 -21.50
N ARG A 133 4.03 -4.82 -21.86
CA ARG A 133 3.83 -6.03 -22.69
C ARG A 133 4.48 -5.95 -24.07
N ASP A 134 4.60 -4.75 -24.63
CA ASP A 134 5.19 -4.49 -25.94
C ASP A 134 6.73 -4.27 -25.86
N GLN A 135 7.28 -4.38 -24.64
CA GLN A 135 8.70 -4.26 -24.37
C GLN A 135 9.23 -5.61 -23.83
N GLY A 136 10.45 -5.95 -24.19
CA GLY A 136 11.08 -7.16 -23.70
C GLY A 136 11.35 -7.07 -22.18
N VAL A 137 10.41 -7.53 -21.33
CA VAL A 137 10.59 -7.52 -19.89
C VAL A 137 10.47 -8.93 -19.29
N ASP A 138 11.41 -9.26 -18.42
CA ASP A 138 11.38 -10.47 -17.57
C ASP A 138 11.13 -10.07 -16.12
N LEU A 139 10.06 -10.60 -15.54
CA LEU A 139 9.69 -10.33 -14.16
C LEU A 139 9.94 -11.54 -13.27
N MET A 140 10.53 -11.28 -12.10
CA MET A 140 10.68 -12.24 -11.02
C MET A 140 10.07 -11.68 -9.74
N LEU A 141 9.46 -12.53 -8.95
CA LEU A 141 8.91 -12.20 -7.63
C LEU A 141 9.64 -13.04 -6.59
N PHE A 142 10.21 -12.39 -5.59
CA PHE A 142 10.92 -13.01 -4.47
C PHE A 142 10.09 -12.88 -3.20
N THR A 143 9.94 -13.98 -2.49
CA THR A 143 9.31 -14.00 -1.17
C THR A 143 10.04 -14.94 -0.23
N GLU A 144 10.18 -14.53 1.03
CA GLU A 144 10.70 -15.41 2.08
C GLU A 144 9.72 -16.51 2.49
N ASP A 145 8.43 -16.30 2.23
CA ASP A 145 7.37 -17.26 2.55
C ASP A 145 7.49 -18.55 1.71
N ASP A 146 7.12 -19.68 2.30
CA ASP A 146 6.95 -20.95 1.59
C ASP A 146 5.86 -20.83 0.52
N GLU A 147 4.81 -20.07 0.83
CA GLU A 147 3.66 -19.89 -0.03
C GLU A 147 3.31 -18.39 -0.16
N PRO A 148 3.45 -17.81 -1.36
CA PRO A 148 3.01 -16.45 -1.61
C PRO A 148 1.48 -16.35 -1.49
N LEU A 149 0.97 -15.13 -1.25
CA LEU A 149 -0.47 -14.86 -1.15
C LEU A 149 -1.16 -15.62 0.00
N SER A 150 -0.44 -15.89 1.10
CA SER A 150 -0.92 -16.64 2.26
C SER A 150 -2.20 -16.04 2.90
N SER A 151 -2.44 -14.74 2.72
CA SER A 151 -3.65 -14.04 3.19
C SER A 151 -4.93 -14.36 2.40
N LEU A 152 -4.81 -15.03 1.25
CA LEU A 152 -5.95 -15.38 0.39
C LEU A 152 -6.45 -16.81 0.66
N SER A 153 -7.71 -17.08 0.30
CA SER A 153 -8.22 -18.45 0.29
C SER A 153 -7.41 -19.33 -0.67
N PRO A 154 -7.26 -20.62 -0.39
CA PRO A 154 -6.49 -21.54 -1.25
C PRO A 154 -6.92 -21.51 -2.73
N GLY A 155 -8.22 -21.38 -3.00
CA GLY A 155 -8.74 -21.29 -4.36
C GLY A 155 -8.35 -19.99 -5.08
N ALA A 156 -8.40 -18.84 -4.40
CA ALA A 156 -7.98 -17.55 -4.97
C ALA A 156 -6.47 -17.51 -5.19
N ARG A 157 -5.69 -18.04 -4.24
CA ARG A 157 -4.25 -18.20 -4.35
C ARG A 157 -3.85 -19.04 -5.55
N ALA A 158 -4.41 -20.24 -5.69
CA ALA A 158 -4.11 -21.13 -6.80
C ALA A 158 -4.42 -20.49 -8.18
N ARG A 159 -5.50 -19.73 -8.27
CA ARG A 159 -5.86 -18.99 -9.50
C ARG A 159 -4.82 -17.91 -9.84
N LEU A 160 -4.39 -17.12 -8.86
CA LEU A 160 -3.37 -16.08 -9.08
C LEU A 160 -2.01 -16.67 -9.43
N LEU A 161 -1.57 -17.74 -8.78
CA LEU A 161 -0.32 -18.42 -9.12
C LEU A 161 -0.34 -18.97 -10.56
N ARG A 162 -1.49 -19.49 -11.00
CA ARG A 162 -1.68 -19.91 -12.40
C ARG A 162 -1.62 -18.72 -13.36
N VAL A 163 -2.18 -17.57 -12.99
CA VAL A 163 -2.08 -16.36 -13.80
C VAL A 163 -0.63 -15.87 -13.89
N LEU A 164 0.11 -15.82 -12.78
CA LEU A 164 1.54 -15.46 -12.78
C LEU A 164 2.33 -16.35 -13.73
N SER A 165 2.15 -17.67 -13.64
CA SER A 165 2.81 -18.64 -14.53
C SER A 165 2.46 -18.41 -16.00
N ARG A 166 1.18 -18.23 -16.34
CA ARG A 166 0.73 -17.94 -17.72
C ARG A 166 1.28 -16.63 -18.28
N ARG A 167 1.57 -15.65 -17.41
CA ARG A 167 2.18 -14.36 -17.79
C ARG A 167 3.70 -14.41 -17.83
N GLY A 168 4.31 -15.55 -17.55
CA GLY A 168 5.76 -15.72 -17.54
C GLY A 168 6.44 -14.97 -16.40
N ILE A 169 5.73 -14.74 -15.28
CA ILE A 169 6.31 -14.18 -14.07
C ILE A 169 6.81 -15.32 -13.22
N ARG A 170 8.13 -15.37 -13.00
CA ARG A 170 8.77 -16.39 -12.17
C ARG A 170 8.59 -16.03 -10.69
N VAL A 171 8.20 -16.99 -9.87
CA VAL A 171 8.06 -16.81 -8.42
C VAL A 171 9.11 -17.66 -7.72
N ARG A 172 9.95 -17.05 -6.91
CA ARG A 172 10.94 -17.70 -6.03
C ARG A 172 10.45 -17.57 -4.59
N THR A 173 10.03 -18.68 -4.04
CA THR A 173 9.66 -18.85 -2.62
C THR A 173 10.89 -19.19 -1.79
N LYS A 174 10.79 -19.07 -0.45
CA LYS A 174 11.91 -19.31 0.48
C LYS A 174 13.17 -18.51 0.11
N SER A 175 12.96 -17.35 -0.48
CA SER A 175 14.04 -16.53 -1.03
C SER A 175 14.01 -15.15 -0.37
N ARG A 176 14.68 -15.07 0.78
CA ARG A 176 14.81 -13.82 1.53
C ARG A 176 15.84 -12.91 0.86
N VAL A 177 15.40 -11.74 0.46
CA VAL A 177 16.30 -10.70 -0.05
C VAL A 177 16.97 -10.02 1.14
N ALA A 178 18.30 -10.00 1.15
CA ALA A 178 19.09 -9.39 2.22
C ALA A 178 19.60 -8.00 1.87
N LYS A 179 19.84 -7.75 0.57
CA LYS A 179 20.46 -6.50 0.10
C LYS A 179 20.00 -6.15 -1.31
N VAL A 180 19.97 -4.85 -1.62
CA VAL A 180 19.74 -4.33 -2.97
C VAL A 180 20.98 -3.56 -3.41
N GLY A 181 21.66 -4.03 -4.46
CA GLY A 181 22.88 -3.43 -4.96
C GLY A 181 22.67 -2.30 -5.97
N PRO A 182 23.72 -1.50 -6.26
CA PRO A 182 23.64 -0.30 -7.09
C PRO A 182 23.36 -0.57 -8.58
N ARG A 183 23.51 -1.81 -9.04
CA ARG A 183 23.18 -2.22 -10.42
C ARG A 183 21.95 -3.15 -10.44
N GLY A 184 21.12 -3.09 -9.41
CA GLY A 184 20.02 -3.99 -9.22
C GLY A 184 20.37 -5.44 -8.85
N PRO A 185 21.63 -5.82 -8.50
CA PRO A 185 21.84 -7.16 -7.99
C PRO A 185 21.06 -7.33 -6.70
N ILE A 186 20.40 -8.48 -6.56
CA ILE A 186 19.71 -8.86 -5.34
C ILE A 186 20.50 -10.02 -4.74
N ILE A 187 20.87 -9.90 -3.45
CA ILE A 187 21.45 -11.01 -2.71
C ILE A 187 20.31 -11.78 -2.08
N VAL A 188 20.08 -13.00 -2.54
CA VAL A 188 18.99 -13.87 -2.09
C VAL A 188 19.61 -15.09 -1.45
N ASP A 189 19.49 -15.23 -0.13
CA ASP A 189 20.02 -16.39 0.63
C ASP A 189 21.50 -16.70 0.30
N GLY A 190 22.33 -15.69 0.07
CA GLY A 190 23.73 -15.78 -0.33
C GLY A 190 23.97 -15.94 -1.84
N GLU A 191 22.94 -16.04 -2.65
CA GLU A 191 23.02 -16.03 -4.12
C GLU A 191 22.84 -14.59 -4.63
N GLU A 192 23.70 -14.15 -5.53
CA GLU A 192 23.59 -12.86 -6.22
C GLU A 192 22.76 -13.05 -7.49
N VAL A 193 21.66 -12.31 -7.60
CA VAL A 193 20.76 -12.34 -8.77
C VAL A 193 20.82 -11.00 -9.49
N GLU A 194 21.34 -11.02 -10.71
CA GLU A 194 21.36 -9.82 -11.55
C GLU A 194 19.97 -9.41 -12.02
N VAL A 195 19.59 -8.18 -11.73
CA VAL A 195 18.39 -7.51 -12.25
C VAL A 195 18.70 -6.04 -12.53
N ASP A 196 17.90 -5.44 -13.40
CA ASP A 196 18.10 -4.06 -13.81
C ASP A 196 17.27 -3.09 -12.95
N VAL A 197 16.15 -3.58 -12.38
CA VAL A 197 15.28 -2.81 -11.49
C VAL A 197 14.80 -3.70 -10.34
N THR A 198 14.91 -3.21 -9.09
CA THR A 198 14.37 -3.87 -7.90
C THR A 198 13.20 -3.08 -7.35
N VAL A 199 12.01 -3.66 -7.42
CA VAL A 199 10.76 -3.09 -6.89
C VAL A 199 10.49 -3.62 -5.50
N LEU A 200 10.34 -2.72 -4.53
CA LEU A 200 10.06 -3.06 -3.13
C LEU A 200 8.54 -3.00 -2.88
N ALA A 201 7.95 -4.18 -2.76
CA ALA A 201 6.53 -4.40 -2.50
C ALA A 201 6.32 -5.30 -1.27
N THR A 202 7.18 -5.12 -0.28
CA THR A 202 7.18 -5.86 0.99
C THR A 202 6.04 -5.43 1.90
N GLY A 203 5.95 -6.05 3.08
CA GLY A 203 4.95 -5.74 4.10
C GLY A 203 4.85 -4.26 4.46
N ALA A 204 3.92 -3.95 5.33
CA ALA A 204 3.69 -2.60 5.83
C ALA A 204 4.32 -2.42 7.21
N GLU A 205 4.95 -1.30 7.44
CA GLU A 205 5.40 -0.82 8.75
C GLU A 205 4.83 0.60 9.02
N ALA A 206 4.79 1.01 10.27
CA ALA A 206 4.41 2.37 10.61
C ALA A 206 5.49 3.36 10.10
N PRO A 207 5.11 4.61 9.79
CA PRO A 207 6.09 5.65 9.53
C PRO A 207 7.06 5.80 10.71
N PRO A 208 8.38 6.04 10.49
CA PRO A 208 9.38 6.05 11.56
C PRO A 208 9.07 6.99 12.74
N TRP A 209 8.55 8.17 12.47
CA TRP A 209 8.20 9.14 13.51
C TRP A 209 7.09 8.66 14.48
N VAL A 210 6.31 7.63 14.08
CA VAL A 210 5.28 7.01 14.94
C VAL A 210 5.94 6.24 16.09
N GLU A 211 7.09 5.62 15.86
CA GLU A 211 7.84 4.89 16.91
C GLU A 211 8.29 5.84 18.03
N GLU A 212 8.60 7.09 17.69
CA GLU A 212 9.06 8.13 18.62
C GLU A 212 7.92 9.02 19.15
N SER A 213 6.68 8.76 18.76
CA SER A 213 5.54 9.63 19.05
C SER A 213 5.05 9.61 20.51
N GLY A 214 5.52 8.67 21.34
CA GLY A 214 5.02 8.47 22.69
C GLY A 214 3.64 7.79 22.77
N LEU A 215 3.01 7.47 21.64
CA LEU A 215 1.76 6.71 21.61
C LEU A 215 2.00 5.24 21.95
N ALA A 216 1.02 4.58 22.55
CA ALA A 216 1.04 3.12 22.68
C ALA A 216 0.99 2.47 21.30
N LEU A 217 1.89 1.51 21.05
CA LEU A 217 2.02 0.82 19.76
C LEU A 217 1.75 -0.68 19.93
N ASP A 218 1.36 -1.33 18.84
CA ASP A 218 1.31 -2.79 18.77
C ASP A 218 2.74 -3.37 18.61
N PRO A 219 2.96 -4.69 18.73
CA PRO A 219 4.29 -5.30 18.59
C PRO A 219 4.97 -5.09 17.21
N ARG A 220 4.25 -4.56 16.22
CA ARG A 220 4.77 -4.23 14.88
C ARG A 220 4.96 -2.73 14.66
N GLY A 221 4.84 -1.90 15.72
CA GLY A 221 5.04 -0.46 15.68
C GLY A 221 3.84 0.36 15.20
N PHE A 222 2.68 -0.22 14.96
CA PHE A 222 1.48 0.53 14.57
C PHE A 222 0.77 1.11 15.80
N VAL A 223 0.13 2.26 15.64
CA VAL A 223 -0.63 2.90 16.73
C VAL A 223 -1.69 1.95 17.26
N ALA A 224 -1.59 1.62 18.54
CA ALA A 224 -2.55 0.77 19.24
C ALA A 224 -3.83 1.56 19.55
N VAL A 225 -4.95 1.16 18.94
CA VAL A 225 -6.25 1.78 19.18
C VAL A 225 -7.25 0.80 19.78
N ASP A 226 -8.20 1.34 20.52
CA ASP A 226 -9.35 0.60 21.06
C ASP A 226 -10.39 0.33 19.95
N ALA A 227 -11.52 -0.29 20.34
CA ALA A 227 -12.61 -0.55 19.41
C ALA A 227 -13.26 0.72 18.85
N ALA A 228 -13.05 1.88 19.46
CA ALA A 228 -13.58 3.17 19.00
C ALA A 228 -12.60 3.91 18.08
N LEU A 229 -11.47 3.29 17.71
CA LEU A 229 -10.37 3.88 16.93
C LEU A 229 -9.61 4.99 17.68
N ARG A 230 -9.73 5.04 19.01
CA ARG A 230 -9.07 5.96 19.90
C ARG A 230 -7.77 5.32 20.41
N SER A 231 -6.68 6.09 20.48
CA SER A 231 -5.41 5.64 21.05
C SER A 231 -5.61 5.09 22.48
N THR A 232 -4.97 3.97 22.76
CA THR A 232 -5.06 3.34 24.09
C THR A 232 -4.27 4.08 25.17
N SER A 233 -3.39 5.00 24.78
CA SER A 233 -2.60 5.82 25.71
C SER A 233 -3.06 7.28 25.80
N HIS A 234 -3.61 7.85 24.72
CA HIS A 234 -3.94 9.27 24.63
C HIS A 234 -5.36 9.47 24.09
N PRO A 235 -6.35 9.80 24.92
CA PRO A 235 -7.77 9.80 24.54
C PRO A 235 -8.14 10.88 23.50
N HIS A 236 -7.30 11.87 23.30
CA HIS A 236 -7.47 12.93 22.29
C HIS A 236 -6.83 12.59 20.93
N VAL A 237 -6.25 11.38 20.79
CA VAL A 237 -5.68 10.89 19.54
C VAL A 237 -6.50 9.71 18.99
N PHE A 238 -6.92 9.80 17.76
CA PHE A 238 -7.58 8.75 17.02
C PHE A 238 -6.68 8.32 15.85
N ALA A 239 -6.75 7.04 15.45
CA ALA A 239 -6.00 6.57 14.29
C ALA A 239 -6.78 5.51 13.51
N ALA A 240 -6.72 5.59 12.17
CA ALA A 240 -7.41 4.68 11.28
C ALA A 240 -6.54 4.31 10.06
N GLY A 241 -6.93 3.27 9.36
CA GLY A 241 -6.20 2.76 8.20
C GLY A 241 -4.92 2.02 8.57
N ASP A 242 -3.97 2.01 7.64
CA ASP A 242 -2.77 1.17 7.77
C ASP A 242 -1.83 1.60 8.91
N VAL A 243 -1.91 2.85 9.39
CA VAL A 243 -1.10 3.34 10.51
C VAL A 243 -1.49 2.75 11.87
N SER A 244 -2.72 2.21 12.02
CA SER A 244 -3.26 1.77 13.29
C SER A 244 -3.61 0.28 13.34
N THR A 245 -3.60 -0.29 14.55
CA THR A 245 -4.13 -1.63 14.84
C THR A 245 -5.24 -1.53 15.89
N VAL A 246 -6.44 -1.97 15.52
CA VAL A 246 -7.57 -2.11 16.46
C VAL A 246 -7.31 -3.34 17.32
N LEU A 247 -6.86 -3.15 18.56
CA LEU A 247 -6.37 -4.25 19.40
C LEU A 247 -7.42 -5.35 19.65
N PRO A 248 -8.72 -5.04 19.94
CA PRO A 248 -9.72 -6.09 20.14
C PRO A 248 -10.01 -6.91 18.86
N HIS A 249 -9.71 -6.35 17.68
CA HIS A 249 -10.07 -6.93 16.38
C HIS A 249 -8.98 -6.70 15.33
N PRO A 250 -7.75 -7.22 15.50
CA PRO A 250 -6.67 -7.01 14.53
C PRO A 250 -7.06 -7.48 13.14
N ARG A 251 -6.71 -6.69 12.12
CA ARG A 251 -6.98 -7.01 10.70
C ARG A 251 -5.73 -6.76 9.87
N PRO A 252 -5.60 -7.43 8.72
CA PRO A 252 -4.55 -7.13 7.75
C PRO A 252 -4.61 -5.67 7.30
N LYS A 253 -3.45 -5.07 6.99
CA LYS A 253 -3.37 -3.73 6.42
C LYS A 253 -3.87 -3.76 4.98
N ALA A 254 -5.12 -3.36 4.77
CA ALA A 254 -5.76 -3.37 3.46
C ALA A 254 -6.80 -2.25 3.34
N GLY A 255 -6.90 -1.65 2.16
CA GLY A 255 -7.77 -0.51 1.90
C GLY A 255 -9.25 -0.72 2.26
N VAL A 256 -9.75 -1.96 2.17
CA VAL A 256 -11.14 -2.27 2.55
C VAL A 256 -11.42 -1.99 4.04
N PHE A 257 -10.44 -2.20 4.91
CA PHE A 257 -10.57 -1.88 6.34
C PHE A 257 -10.44 -0.39 6.58
N ALA A 258 -9.46 0.26 5.94
CA ALA A 258 -9.28 1.72 6.05
C ALA A 258 -10.55 2.49 5.63
N VAL A 259 -11.12 2.14 4.47
CA VAL A 259 -12.37 2.78 3.98
C VAL A 259 -13.54 2.57 4.95
N ARG A 260 -13.65 1.39 5.55
CA ARG A 260 -14.76 1.08 6.49
C ARG A 260 -14.58 1.67 7.87
N GLN A 261 -13.39 2.08 8.23
CA GLN A 261 -13.11 2.81 9.46
C GLN A 261 -13.50 4.29 9.38
N GLY A 262 -13.64 4.85 8.18
CA GLY A 262 -13.98 6.27 8.00
C GLY A 262 -15.28 6.70 8.71
N PRO A 263 -16.45 6.10 8.42
CA PRO A 263 -17.70 6.49 9.06
C PRO A 263 -17.72 6.38 10.61
N PRO A 264 -17.26 5.28 11.24
CA PRO A 264 -17.19 5.21 12.70
C PRO A 264 -16.16 6.17 13.30
N LEU A 265 -15.03 6.43 12.60
CA LEU A 265 -14.06 7.42 13.03
C LEU A 265 -14.68 8.82 13.06
N HIS A 266 -15.35 9.23 11.98
CA HIS A 266 -16.04 10.52 11.91
C HIS A 266 -17.05 10.68 13.07
N ALA A 267 -17.94 9.72 13.26
CA ALA A 267 -18.92 9.75 14.34
C ALA A 267 -18.27 9.81 15.73
N ASN A 268 -17.12 9.15 15.92
CA ASN A 268 -16.42 9.16 17.22
C ASN A 268 -15.63 10.46 17.45
N LEU A 269 -15.11 11.10 16.42
CA LEU A 269 -14.52 12.43 16.50
C LEU A 269 -15.58 13.47 16.90
N GLU A 270 -16.78 13.45 16.28
CA GLU A 270 -17.88 14.33 16.67
C GLU A 270 -18.30 14.11 18.12
N ARG A 271 -18.38 12.84 18.57
CA ARG A 271 -18.71 12.51 19.93
C ARG A 271 -17.68 13.04 20.92
N ALA A 272 -16.38 12.89 20.60
CA ALA A 272 -15.29 13.39 21.43
C ALA A 272 -15.30 14.91 21.53
N LEU A 273 -15.62 15.63 20.44
CA LEU A 273 -15.78 17.11 20.48
C LEU A 273 -16.97 17.56 21.33
N LEU A 274 -17.97 16.70 21.53
CA LEU A 274 -19.15 16.96 22.36
C LEU A 274 -19.05 16.34 23.75
N ASP A 275 -17.86 15.95 24.20
CA ASP A 275 -17.60 15.29 25.48
C ASP A 275 -18.48 14.04 25.71
N LYS A 276 -18.82 13.33 24.62
CA LYS A 276 -19.57 12.08 24.64
C LYS A 276 -18.64 10.89 24.44
N GLU A 277 -18.88 9.79 25.16
CA GLU A 277 -18.09 8.56 25.00
C GLU A 277 -18.15 8.03 23.55
N PRO A 278 -17.00 7.76 22.90
CA PRO A 278 -16.94 7.12 21.59
C PRO A 278 -17.59 5.73 21.60
N ARG A 279 -18.11 5.32 20.43
CA ARG A 279 -18.80 4.03 20.27
C ARG A 279 -17.87 3.00 19.65
N PRO A 280 -17.93 1.74 20.11
CA PRO A 280 -17.11 0.67 19.53
C PRO A 280 -17.52 0.37 18.07
N PHE A 281 -16.53 0.08 17.24
CA PHE A 281 -16.65 -0.41 15.88
C PHE A 281 -16.13 -1.84 15.81
N GLN A 282 -16.91 -2.73 15.21
CA GLN A 282 -16.50 -4.10 14.94
C GLN A 282 -16.23 -4.29 13.44
N PRO A 283 -14.96 -4.46 13.04
CA PRO A 283 -14.63 -4.71 11.65
C PRO A 283 -15.12 -6.10 11.20
N GLN A 284 -15.56 -6.20 9.94
CA GLN A 284 -15.99 -7.48 9.37
C GLN A 284 -14.88 -8.53 9.40
N SER A 285 -15.26 -9.78 9.62
CA SER A 285 -14.35 -10.94 9.55
C SER A 285 -14.22 -11.48 8.11
N VAL A 286 -15.25 -11.35 7.30
CA VAL A 286 -15.27 -11.80 5.90
C VAL A 286 -15.42 -10.60 4.98
N PHE A 287 -14.52 -10.47 4.03
CA PHE A 287 -14.53 -9.38 3.05
C PHE A 287 -14.29 -9.91 1.63
N LEU A 288 -14.75 -9.14 0.67
CA LEU A 288 -14.50 -9.41 -0.74
C LEU A 288 -13.11 -8.90 -1.10
N THR A 289 -12.27 -9.77 -1.62
CA THR A 289 -10.97 -9.41 -2.21
C THR A 289 -11.08 -9.53 -3.71
N LEU A 290 -10.67 -8.50 -4.45
CA LEU A 290 -10.64 -8.46 -5.90
C LEU A 290 -9.25 -8.01 -6.35
N VAL A 291 -8.49 -8.94 -6.95
CA VAL A 291 -7.11 -8.74 -7.38
C VAL A 291 -7.06 -8.63 -8.90
N SER A 292 -6.66 -7.48 -9.42
CA SER A 292 -6.50 -7.25 -10.86
C SER A 292 -5.28 -7.98 -11.40
N THR A 293 -5.39 -8.51 -12.62
CA THR A 293 -4.28 -9.21 -13.30
C THR A 293 -3.63 -8.38 -14.43
N GLY A 294 -3.92 -7.09 -14.47
CA GLY A 294 -3.34 -6.14 -15.43
C GLY A 294 -4.13 -6.00 -16.74
N ASP A 295 -4.82 -7.01 -17.20
CA ASP A 295 -5.45 -7.12 -18.54
C ASP A 295 -6.99 -7.09 -18.55
N ARG A 296 -7.61 -6.28 -17.71
CA ARG A 296 -9.07 -6.28 -17.50
C ARG A 296 -9.64 -7.66 -17.15
N TYR A 297 -8.88 -8.38 -16.37
CA TYR A 297 -9.24 -9.65 -15.76
C TYR A 297 -8.91 -9.57 -14.28
N ALA A 298 -9.64 -10.24 -13.43
CA ALA A 298 -9.41 -10.25 -12.00
C ALA A 298 -9.72 -11.62 -11.38
N VAL A 299 -9.07 -11.88 -10.26
CA VAL A 299 -9.38 -13.00 -9.37
C VAL A 299 -10.06 -12.44 -8.13
N GLY A 300 -11.22 -12.98 -7.80
CA GLY A 300 -12.00 -12.63 -6.63
C GLY A 300 -12.01 -13.76 -5.60
N GLY A 301 -12.17 -13.36 -4.33
CA GLY A 301 -12.37 -14.27 -3.21
C GLY A 301 -13.22 -13.68 -2.12
N ARG A 302 -14.07 -14.51 -1.49
CA ARG A 302 -14.83 -14.17 -0.29
C ARG A 302 -15.01 -15.42 0.59
N GLY A 303 -14.37 -15.40 1.77
CA GLY A 303 -14.34 -16.58 2.62
C GLY A 303 -13.75 -17.78 1.88
N ARG A 304 -14.49 -18.86 1.71
CA ARG A 304 -14.04 -20.09 1.00
C ARG A 304 -14.24 -20.02 -0.51
N TRP A 305 -15.04 -19.09 -1.01
CA TRP A 305 -15.36 -18.97 -2.43
C TRP A 305 -14.28 -18.20 -3.17
N SER A 306 -13.95 -18.67 -4.36
CA SER A 306 -13.06 -17.97 -5.30
C SER A 306 -13.60 -18.08 -6.72
N PHE A 307 -13.42 -17.02 -7.47
CA PHE A 307 -13.87 -16.88 -8.84
C PHE A 307 -12.89 -16.01 -9.63
N GLU A 308 -12.94 -16.06 -10.94
CA GLU A 308 -12.06 -15.29 -11.81
C GLU A 308 -12.76 -14.96 -13.13
N GLY A 309 -12.30 -13.91 -13.80
CA GLY A 309 -12.82 -13.58 -15.11
C GLY A 309 -12.81 -12.08 -15.40
N ARG A 310 -13.18 -11.72 -16.62
CA ARG A 310 -13.37 -10.31 -17.02
C ARG A 310 -14.52 -9.66 -16.26
N TRP A 311 -15.58 -10.39 -15.99
CA TRP A 311 -16.71 -9.89 -15.21
C TRP A 311 -16.31 -9.48 -13.79
N VAL A 312 -15.34 -10.18 -13.20
CA VAL A 312 -14.79 -9.84 -11.87
C VAL A 312 -14.05 -8.51 -11.92
N TRP A 313 -13.33 -8.26 -13.02
CA TRP A 313 -12.66 -6.99 -13.23
C TRP A 313 -13.69 -5.85 -13.39
N TYR A 314 -14.75 -6.04 -14.19
CA TYR A 314 -15.82 -5.05 -14.32
C TYR A 314 -16.55 -4.79 -12.99
N LEU A 315 -16.77 -5.83 -12.18
CA LEU A 315 -17.32 -5.66 -10.83
C LEU A 315 -16.37 -4.82 -9.95
N LYS A 316 -15.07 -5.09 -9.99
CA LYS A 316 -14.06 -4.30 -9.27
C LYS A 316 -14.07 -2.84 -9.76
N ASP A 317 -14.03 -2.62 -11.06
CA ASP A 317 -14.05 -1.29 -11.68
C ASP A 317 -15.30 -0.50 -11.25
N TRP A 318 -16.46 -1.14 -11.27
CA TRP A 318 -17.71 -0.51 -10.83
C TRP A 318 -17.69 -0.13 -9.34
N ILE A 319 -17.20 -1.01 -8.47
CA ILE A 319 -17.06 -0.73 -7.03
C ILE A 319 -16.13 0.46 -6.81
N ASP A 320 -14.95 0.43 -7.44
CA ASP A 320 -13.92 1.44 -7.30
C ASP A 320 -14.40 2.82 -7.82
N ARG A 321 -15.02 2.86 -9.01
CA ARG A 321 -15.58 4.10 -9.60
C ARG A 321 -16.72 4.66 -8.77
N ARG A 322 -17.62 3.79 -8.26
CA ARG A 322 -18.71 4.21 -7.37
C ARG A 322 -18.19 4.81 -6.07
N TRP A 323 -17.07 4.32 -5.56
CA TRP A 323 -16.45 4.91 -4.37
C TRP A 323 -15.84 6.27 -4.70
N MET A 324 -15.07 6.38 -5.78
CA MET A 324 -14.42 7.62 -6.22
C MET A 324 -15.44 8.72 -6.57
N SER A 325 -16.59 8.36 -7.13
CA SER A 325 -17.64 9.35 -7.50
C SER A 325 -18.22 10.11 -6.30
N ARG A 326 -18.05 9.62 -5.08
CA ARG A 326 -18.50 10.32 -3.85
C ARG A 326 -17.62 11.53 -3.48
N TRP A 327 -16.42 11.61 -4.05
CA TRP A 327 -15.42 12.63 -3.74
C TRP A 327 -15.22 13.62 -4.89
N ARG A 328 -15.95 13.43 -5.98
CA ARG A 328 -16.00 14.39 -7.09
C ARG A 328 -17.13 15.38 -6.82
N LEU A 329 -16.73 16.60 -6.51
CA LEU A 329 -17.63 17.75 -6.34
C LEU A 329 -17.97 18.34 -7.70
#